data_6a8f6fd033dbac4cdf5b2e021f8b7a76
#
_entry.id   6a8f6fd033dbac4cdf5b2e021f8b7a76
#
_cell.length_a   1.000
_cell.length_b   1.000
_cell.length_c   1.000
_cell.angle_alpha   90.00
_cell.angle_beta   90.00
_cell.angle_gamma   90.00
#
_symmetry.space_group_name_H-M   'P 1'
#
loop_
_entity.id
_entity.type
_entity.pdbx_description
1 polymer ?
#
loop_
_entity_poly.entity_id
_entity_poly.type
_entity_poly.pdbx_seq_one_letter_code
_entity_poly.pdbx_strand_id
1 'polypeptide(L)'
;MQPLCPLLRVWVLVLLVCAGWGLSASIYAAASSRVEETAAIVVGDQPIPSIVRERMERTVAAIAAERMEGRVVTAVSATEEEAVIGAVFDRLLVGYTVTAVSVRPDVRTEVEIRLAPWADTIQSVAVETAVEGMPPEVEELVRADLAGVQTVFSDALVGLPLAATDWAAGALKRSLTAYMDVHLPEFRADYDIDVEQTAKVHLSVYPRLPVVRTVDLSMRSDTIPNVTLLTRRSVMEGEVNRLVGVPVSFIARHRAALEQRLAETLDGGSDFRRLHLVSRVTIAPAEQMAVMSRTDTSRYRLRLTGWLDVGRTAKERDDARDLHVRFHAGQMLSARDELYVETDAAPEDVRLDWRVGYARALLPQLTGELRYDLSKDLFSFAADYALHPRWHLRYEHWTDTDAYEWELRYKVHDFMSVAGLVDRHDTWLRLIGNF
;
A
#
# COMPACT_ATOMS: atom_id res chain seq x y z
N MET A 1 57.01 -86.99 -50.40
CA MET A 1 56.03 -86.01 -50.97
C MET A 1 54.99 -85.77 -49.89
N GLN A 2 55.15 -84.71 -49.17
CA GLN A 2 54.20 -84.34 -48.06
C GLN A 2 53.16 -83.42 -48.63
N PRO A 3 51.89 -83.51 -48.21
CA PRO A 3 50.84 -82.62 -48.67
C PRO A 3 50.82 -81.31 -47.84
N LEU A 4 50.71 -80.21 -48.55
CA LEU A 4 50.67 -78.88 -47.99
C LEU A 4 49.45 -78.67 -47.00
N CYS A 5 49.74 -78.05 -45.91
CA CYS A 5 48.90 -77.81 -44.74
C CYS A 5 47.57 -77.08 -45.12
N PRO A 6 46.42 -77.54 -44.58
CA PRO A 6 45.10 -76.92 -44.88
C PRO A 6 44.90 -75.49 -44.37
N LEU A 7 45.80 -75.00 -43.55
CA LEU A 7 45.78 -73.63 -42.97
C LEU A 7 45.98 -72.52 -44.03
N LEU A 8 46.70 -72.82 -45.13
CA LEU A 8 46.98 -71.80 -46.14
C LEU A 8 45.73 -71.49 -47.04
N ARG A 9 44.79 -72.45 -47.17
CA ARG A 9 43.53 -72.26 -47.96
C ARG A 9 42.52 -71.39 -47.19
N VAL A 10 42.50 -71.42 -45.87
CA VAL A 10 41.58 -70.63 -45.06
C VAL A 10 42.02 -69.15 -45.07
N TRP A 11 43.32 -68.83 -45.01
CA TRP A 11 43.81 -67.49 -45.08
C TRP A 11 43.59 -66.79 -46.41
N VAL A 12 43.63 -67.46 -47.56
CA VAL A 12 43.36 -66.90 -48.86
C VAL A 12 41.86 -66.57 -48.99
N LEU A 13 40.97 -67.46 -48.41
CA LEU A 13 39.51 -67.19 -48.43
C LEU A 13 39.09 -66.05 -47.51
N VAL A 14 39.77 -65.88 -46.32
CA VAL A 14 39.53 -64.79 -45.41
C VAL A 14 40.02 -63.45 -46.00
N LEU A 15 41.15 -63.46 -46.72
CA LEU A 15 41.65 -62.27 -47.42
C LEU A 15 40.76 -61.81 -48.58
N LEU A 16 40.18 -62.78 -49.34
CA LEU A 16 39.23 -62.49 -50.43
C LEU A 16 37.88 -61.96 -49.92
N VAL A 17 37.42 -62.42 -48.75
CA VAL A 17 36.19 -61.93 -48.09
C VAL A 17 36.42 -60.55 -47.51
N CYS A 18 37.61 -60.29 -46.93
CA CYS A 18 37.95 -58.95 -46.42
C CYS A 18 38.23 -57.96 -47.59
N ALA A 19 38.74 -58.40 -48.74
CA ALA A 19 38.91 -57.50 -49.88
C ALA A 19 37.57 -57.19 -50.58
N GLY A 20 36.52 -58.08 -50.46
CA GLY A 20 35.20 -57.82 -50.96
C GLY A 20 34.34 -56.89 -50.12
N TRP A 21 34.74 -56.69 -48.87
CA TRP A 21 34.08 -55.73 -47.96
C TRP A 21 34.73 -54.34 -47.92
N GLY A 22 35.89 -54.16 -48.52
CA GLY A 22 36.63 -52.92 -48.57
C GLY A 22 36.22 -51.99 -49.71
N LEU A 23 35.29 -52.41 -50.59
CA LEU A 23 34.75 -51.64 -51.71
C LEU A 23 33.25 -51.38 -51.62
N SER A 24 32.65 -51.52 -50.43
CA SER A 24 31.43 -50.77 -50.14
C SER A 24 31.88 -49.32 -49.98
N ALA A 25 32.04 -48.60 -51.08
CA ALA A 25 31.99 -47.17 -51.06
C ALA A 25 30.75 -46.79 -50.25
N SER A 26 31.01 -46.31 -49.04
CA SER A 26 30.02 -45.58 -48.28
C SER A 26 29.64 -44.41 -49.21
N ILE A 27 28.61 -44.61 -50.03
CA ILE A 27 27.77 -43.54 -50.47
C ILE A 27 27.16 -43.02 -49.17
N TYR A 28 27.91 -42.24 -48.38
CA TYR A 28 27.30 -41.29 -47.49
C TYR A 28 26.47 -40.44 -48.45
N ALA A 29 25.20 -40.76 -48.56
CA ALA A 29 24.24 -39.80 -48.98
C ALA A 29 24.50 -38.60 -48.07
N ALA A 30 25.10 -37.58 -48.58
CA ALA A 30 25.25 -36.30 -47.88
C ALA A 30 23.83 -35.98 -47.44
N ALA A 31 23.54 -36.23 -46.17
CA ALA A 31 22.27 -35.88 -45.58
C ALA A 31 22.11 -34.41 -45.90
N SER A 32 21.25 -34.12 -46.87
CA SER A 32 21.03 -32.75 -47.31
C SER A 32 20.52 -31.99 -46.09
N SER A 33 21.42 -31.24 -45.45
CA SER A 33 21.10 -30.44 -44.25
C SER A 33 19.92 -29.55 -44.62
N ARG A 34 18.88 -29.59 -43.79
CA ARG A 34 17.71 -28.72 -43.95
C ARG A 34 17.83 -27.54 -43.01
N VAL A 35 17.21 -26.45 -43.36
CA VAL A 35 17.04 -25.29 -42.47
C VAL A 35 16.12 -25.74 -41.33
N GLU A 36 16.63 -25.76 -40.09
CA GLU A 36 15.91 -26.13 -38.87
C GLU A 36 15.42 -24.93 -38.10
N GLU A 37 16.19 -23.83 -38.14
CA GLU A 37 15.91 -22.62 -37.40
C GLU A 37 16.30 -21.39 -38.22
N THR A 38 15.51 -20.32 -38.08
CA THR A 38 15.83 -19.01 -38.68
C THR A 38 15.96 -17.96 -37.59
N ALA A 39 17.08 -17.25 -37.61
CA ALA A 39 17.36 -16.10 -36.70
C ALA A 39 17.47 -14.82 -37.54
N ALA A 40 17.03 -13.71 -36.97
CA ALA A 40 17.14 -12.41 -37.62
C ALA A 40 17.89 -11.41 -36.76
N ILE A 41 18.68 -10.57 -37.41
CA ILE A 41 19.41 -9.44 -36.80
C ILE A 41 19.01 -8.19 -37.55
N VAL A 42 18.53 -7.19 -36.79
CA VAL A 42 18.16 -5.87 -37.34
C VAL A 42 19.19 -4.83 -36.91
N VAL A 43 19.83 -4.18 -37.88
CA VAL A 43 20.84 -3.14 -37.68
C VAL A 43 20.32 -1.83 -38.27
N GLY A 44 20.26 -0.77 -37.48
CA GLY A 44 19.92 0.57 -37.95
C GLY A 44 21.15 1.43 -38.17
N ASP A 45 21.10 2.37 -39.13
CA ASP A 45 22.11 3.41 -39.29
C ASP A 45 22.18 4.34 -38.07
N GLN A 46 21.07 4.40 -37.29
CA GLN A 46 20.98 5.03 -35.98
C GLN A 46 20.51 3.99 -34.92
N PRO A 47 20.79 4.22 -33.64
CA PRO A 47 20.35 3.30 -32.58
C PRO A 47 18.83 3.10 -32.59
N ILE A 48 18.39 1.85 -32.73
CA ILE A 48 16.98 1.47 -32.62
C ILE A 48 16.73 1.01 -31.17
N PRO A 49 15.65 1.47 -30.49
CA PRO A 49 15.29 1.00 -29.17
C PRO A 49 15.20 -0.54 -29.12
N SER A 50 15.80 -1.17 -28.10
CA SER A 50 15.93 -2.64 -28.01
C SER A 50 14.59 -3.36 -28.12
N ILE A 51 13.58 -2.82 -27.49
CA ILE A 51 12.23 -3.39 -27.46
C ILE A 51 11.55 -3.41 -28.87
N VAL A 52 11.85 -2.40 -29.69
CA VAL A 52 11.36 -2.29 -31.06
C VAL A 52 12.20 -3.19 -31.98
N ARG A 53 13.53 -3.15 -31.82
CA ARG A 53 14.47 -4.00 -32.55
C ARG A 53 14.11 -5.50 -32.39
N GLU A 54 13.90 -5.98 -31.16
CA GLU A 54 13.48 -7.36 -30.91
C GLU A 54 12.14 -7.72 -31.57
N ARG A 55 11.21 -6.78 -31.66
CA ARG A 55 9.95 -7.00 -32.39
C ARG A 55 10.19 -7.11 -33.88
N MET A 56 11.04 -6.24 -34.44
CA MET A 56 11.42 -6.29 -35.86
C MET A 56 12.13 -7.61 -36.18
N GLU A 57 13.11 -8.01 -35.37
CA GLU A 57 13.86 -9.27 -35.51
C GLU A 57 12.91 -10.48 -35.47
N ARG A 58 11.95 -10.54 -34.55
CA ARG A 58 10.94 -11.60 -34.51
C ARG A 58 10.06 -11.62 -35.77
N THR A 59 9.70 -10.44 -36.29
CA THR A 59 8.88 -10.34 -37.49
C THR A 59 9.68 -10.84 -38.73
N VAL A 60 10.93 -10.45 -38.85
CA VAL A 60 11.82 -10.93 -39.93
C VAL A 60 12.08 -12.41 -39.81
N ALA A 61 12.35 -12.92 -38.60
CA ALA A 61 12.55 -14.35 -38.38
C ALA A 61 11.30 -15.17 -38.75
N ALA A 62 10.08 -14.67 -38.44
CA ALA A 62 8.83 -15.32 -38.83
C ALA A 62 8.65 -15.36 -40.33
N ILE A 63 8.95 -14.28 -41.06
CA ILE A 63 8.93 -14.23 -42.53
C ILE A 63 9.93 -15.24 -43.13
N ALA A 64 11.14 -15.24 -42.57
CA ALA A 64 12.23 -16.13 -43.00
C ALA A 64 11.91 -17.61 -42.73
N ALA A 65 11.31 -17.93 -41.58
CA ALA A 65 10.87 -19.27 -41.19
C ALA A 65 9.84 -19.84 -42.19
N GLU A 66 8.80 -19.06 -42.46
CA GLU A 66 7.75 -19.46 -43.41
C GLU A 66 8.32 -19.78 -44.82
N ARG A 67 9.38 -19.11 -45.21
CA ARG A 67 9.97 -19.27 -46.52
C ARG A 67 11.06 -20.32 -46.59
N MET A 68 11.84 -20.53 -45.58
CA MET A 68 13.07 -21.33 -45.65
C MET A 68 13.07 -22.58 -44.78
N GLU A 69 12.36 -22.62 -43.64
CA GLU A 69 12.37 -23.79 -42.76
C GLU A 69 11.86 -25.07 -43.47
N GLY A 70 12.54 -26.18 -43.22
CA GLY A 70 12.30 -27.46 -43.84
C GLY A 70 12.86 -27.62 -45.27
N ARG A 71 13.33 -26.55 -45.92
CA ARG A 71 13.98 -26.61 -47.25
C ARG A 71 15.42 -27.11 -47.11
N VAL A 72 15.94 -27.72 -48.16
CA VAL A 72 17.33 -28.13 -48.21
C VAL A 72 18.21 -26.88 -48.32
N VAL A 73 19.26 -26.75 -47.48
CA VAL A 73 20.12 -25.58 -47.44
C VAL A 73 20.70 -25.22 -48.84
N THR A 74 21.13 -26.19 -49.57
CA THR A 74 21.68 -25.99 -50.93
C THR A 74 20.64 -25.59 -52.00
N ALA A 75 19.35 -25.73 -51.70
CA ALA A 75 18.24 -25.34 -52.59
C ALA A 75 17.68 -23.93 -52.20
N VAL A 76 18.21 -23.28 -51.19
CA VAL A 76 17.85 -21.92 -50.79
C VAL A 76 18.74 -20.93 -51.57
N SER A 77 18.13 -20.16 -52.47
CA SER A 77 18.82 -19.10 -53.17
C SER A 77 18.87 -17.84 -52.28
N ALA A 78 20.05 -17.50 -51.74
CA ALA A 78 20.22 -16.34 -50.88
C ALA A 78 19.70 -15.04 -51.53
N THR A 79 20.09 -14.79 -52.81
CA THR A 79 19.70 -13.57 -53.52
C THR A 79 18.18 -13.46 -53.76
N GLU A 80 17.50 -14.61 -54.02
CA GLU A 80 16.04 -14.62 -54.21
C GLU A 80 15.33 -14.34 -52.88
N GLU A 81 15.76 -14.99 -51.79
CA GLU A 81 15.17 -14.80 -50.47
C GLU A 81 15.46 -13.39 -49.88
N GLU A 82 16.66 -12.84 -50.13
CA GLU A 82 16.99 -11.45 -49.80
C GLU A 82 16.03 -10.45 -50.43
N ALA A 83 15.76 -10.60 -51.72
CA ALA A 83 14.83 -9.74 -52.46
C ALA A 83 13.37 -9.86 -51.91
N VAL A 84 12.93 -11.08 -51.66
CA VAL A 84 11.55 -11.32 -51.20
C VAL A 84 11.37 -10.86 -49.73
N ILE A 85 12.27 -11.27 -48.84
CA ILE A 85 12.20 -10.88 -47.44
C ILE A 85 12.28 -9.33 -47.29
N GLY A 86 13.20 -8.69 -48.05
CA GLY A 86 13.35 -7.24 -48.10
C GLY A 86 12.04 -6.57 -48.58
N ALA A 87 11.47 -7.02 -49.68
CA ALA A 87 10.24 -6.44 -50.23
C ALA A 87 9.01 -6.63 -49.30
N VAL A 88 8.89 -7.79 -48.64
CA VAL A 88 7.80 -8.08 -47.71
C VAL A 88 7.97 -7.21 -46.43
N PHE A 89 9.18 -7.17 -45.87
CA PHE A 89 9.41 -6.45 -44.65
C PHE A 89 9.30 -4.92 -44.86
N ASP A 90 9.81 -4.36 -45.97
CA ASP A 90 9.69 -2.96 -46.32
C ASP A 90 8.24 -2.49 -46.46
N ARG A 91 7.31 -3.37 -46.90
CA ARG A 91 5.87 -3.07 -46.92
C ARG A 91 5.21 -3.05 -45.55
N LEU A 92 5.79 -3.76 -44.58
CA LEU A 92 5.27 -3.83 -43.22
C LEU A 92 5.88 -2.68 -42.37
N LEU A 93 7.02 -2.16 -42.79
CA LEU A 93 7.77 -1.13 -42.08
C LEU A 93 7.17 0.26 -42.34
N VAL A 94 6.98 1.00 -41.25
CA VAL A 94 6.67 2.42 -41.31
C VAL A 94 7.75 3.17 -40.54
N GLY A 95 8.27 4.25 -41.11
CA GLY A 95 9.30 5.09 -40.48
C GLY A 95 10.73 4.68 -40.80
N TYR A 96 10.97 3.54 -41.47
CA TYR A 96 12.28 3.08 -41.92
C TYR A 96 12.20 2.58 -43.37
N THR A 97 13.34 2.60 -44.04
CA THR A 97 13.53 1.96 -45.35
C THR A 97 14.55 0.84 -45.20
N VAL A 98 14.30 -0.30 -45.84
CA VAL A 98 15.24 -1.39 -45.91
C VAL A 98 16.36 -1.02 -46.92
N THR A 99 17.60 -0.88 -46.44
CA THR A 99 18.76 -0.49 -47.26
C THR A 99 19.52 -1.72 -47.77
N ALA A 100 19.58 -2.78 -47.00
CA ALA A 100 20.24 -4.02 -47.36
C ALA A 100 19.61 -5.22 -46.62
N VAL A 101 19.60 -6.37 -47.28
CA VAL A 101 19.24 -7.67 -46.68
C VAL A 101 20.38 -8.62 -47.03
N SER A 102 20.81 -9.44 -46.08
CA SER A 102 21.81 -10.49 -46.28
C SER A 102 21.28 -11.78 -45.64
N VAL A 103 21.21 -12.83 -46.40
CA VAL A 103 20.77 -14.15 -45.97
C VAL A 103 21.97 -15.10 -46.04
N ARG A 104 22.24 -15.77 -44.91
CA ARG A 104 23.28 -16.81 -44.84
C ARG A 104 22.59 -18.18 -44.64
N PRO A 105 22.34 -18.91 -45.71
CA PRO A 105 21.69 -20.21 -45.63
C PRO A 105 22.57 -21.24 -44.89
N ASP A 106 22.08 -21.78 -43.81
CA ASP A 106 22.68 -22.86 -43.04
C ASP A 106 21.57 -23.65 -42.34
N VAL A 107 21.89 -24.69 -41.58
CA VAL A 107 20.96 -25.41 -40.69
C VAL A 107 20.25 -24.43 -39.77
N ARG A 108 21.02 -23.44 -39.22
CA ARG A 108 20.53 -22.25 -38.58
C ARG A 108 20.79 -21.05 -39.48
N THR A 109 19.77 -20.72 -40.27
CA THR A 109 19.85 -19.60 -41.22
C THR A 109 19.78 -18.27 -40.50
N GLU A 110 20.75 -17.37 -40.80
CA GLU A 110 20.80 -16.03 -40.25
C GLU A 110 20.42 -14.99 -41.33
N VAL A 111 19.49 -14.09 -40.96
CA VAL A 111 19.00 -13.01 -41.83
C VAL A 111 19.39 -11.67 -41.17
N GLU A 112 20.30 -10.91 -41.81
CA GLU A 112 20.67 -9.55 -41.38
C GLU A 112 19.94 -8.51 -42.25
N ILE A 113 19.19 -7.60 -41.62
CA ILE A 113 18.51 -6.48 -42.30
C ILE A 113 19.07 -5.14 -41.81
N ARG A 114 19.42 -4.27 -42.74
CA ARG A 114 19.85 -2.90 -42.46
C ARG A 114 18.73 -1.93 -42.77
N LEU A 115 18.53 -0.96 -41.84
CA LEU A 115 17.44 0.00 -41.86
C LEU A 115 17.98 1.42 -41.77
N ALA A 116 17.44 2.32 -42.60
CA ALA A 116 17.65 3.77 -42.48
C ALA A 116 16.34 4.45 -42.03
N PRO A 117 16.37 5.37 -41.07
CA PRO A 117 15.19 6.13 -40.64
C PRO A 117 14.78 7.14 -41.72
N TRP A 118 13.44 7.40 -41.86
CA TRP A 118 12.93 8.30 -42.92
C TRP A 118 13.21 9.77 -42.68
N ALA A 119 13.15 10.22 -41.44
CA ALA A 119 13.26 11.64 -41.08
C ALA A 119 13.65 11.84 -39.61
N ASP A 120 13.08 12.86 -38.94
CA ASP A 120 13.33 13.19 -37.57
C ASP A 120 13.00 12.05 -36.62
N THR A 121 13.85 11.89 -35.63
CA THR A 121 13.68 10.91 -34.54
C THR A 121 13.26 11.57 -33.23
N ILE A 122 12.56 10.85 -32.36
CA ILE A 122 12.24 11.30 -31.02
C ILE A 122 13.53 11.42 -30.21
N GLN A 123 13.79 12.62 -29.69
CA GLN A 123 15.01 12.91 -28.91
C GLN A 123 14.83 12.80 -27.43
N SER A 124 13.60 13.10 -26.93
CA SER A 124 13.28 13.06 -25.50
C SER A 124 11.82 12.70 -25.29
N VAL A 125 11.51 12.27 -24.06
CA VAL A 125 10.15 11.93 -23.64
C VAL A 125 9.81 12.70 -22.38
N ALA A 126 8.65 13.33 -22.35
CA ALA A 126 8.05 13.94 -21.17
C ALA A 126 6.77 13.18 -20.81
N VAL A 127 6.64 12.74 -19.54
CA VAL A 127 5.45 12.01 -19.05
C VAL A 127 4.67 12.91 -18.11
N GLU A 128 3.41 13.15 -18.45
CA GLU A 128 2.44 13.84 -17.61
C GLU A 128 1.48 12.80 -17.05
N THR A 129 1.46 12.64 -15.70
CA THR A 129 0.61 11.65 -15.04
C THR A 129 -0.62 12.31 -14.46
N ALA A 130 -1.79 11.87 -14.91
CA ALA A 130 -3.10 12.19 -14.34
C ALA A 130 -3.62 10.99 -13.54
N VAL A 131 -4.02 11.24 -12.28
CA VAL A 131 -4.60 10.20 -11.41
C VAL A 131 -6.08 10.51 -11.25
N GLU A 132 -6.91 9.74 -11.92
CA GLU A 132 -8.34 10.04 -12.04
C GLU A 132 -9.09 9.82 -10.73
N GLY A 133 -9.79 10.88 -10.28
CA GLY A 133 -10.73 10.84 -9.15
C GLY A 133 -10.08 10.59 -7.78
N MET A 134 -8.77 10.80 -7.65
CA MET A 134 -8.05 10.63 -6.38
C MET A 134 -7.80 11.97 -5.67
N PRO A 135 -7.76 11.98 -4.33
CA PRO A 135 -7.38 13.17 -3.58
C PRO A 135 -5.89 13.49 -3.73
N PRO A 136 -5.47 14.76 -3.57
CA PRO A 136 -4.07 15.18 -3.77
C PRO A 136 -3.04 14.36 -2.98
N GLU A 137 -3.41 13.92 -1.78
CA GLU A 137 -2.57 13.12 -0.90
C GLU A 137 -2.27 11.73 -1.47
N VAL A 138 -3.27 11.14 -2.13
CA VAL A 138 -3.13 9.84 -2.82
C VAL A 138 -2.38 10.04 -4.14
N GLU A 139 -2.66 11.12 -4.88
CA GLU A 139 -1.93 11.44 -6.11
C GLU A 139 -0.43 11.59 -5.87
N GLU A 140 -0.04 12.23 -4.76
CA GLU A 140 1.37 12.39 -4.38
C GLU A 140 2.06 11.03 -4.16
N LEU A 141 1.41 10.12 -3.44
CA LEU A 141 1.92 8.76 -3.22
C LEU A 141 1.99 7.95 -4.52
N VAL A 142 0.96 8.05 -5.37
CA VAL A 142 0.94 7.39 -6.69
C VAL A 142 2.08 7.92 -7.58
N ARG A 143 2.29 9.24 -7.62
CA ARG A 143 3.41 9.83 -8.38
C ARG A 143 4.77 9.40 -7.85
N ALA A 144 4.91 9.26 -6.53
CA ALA A 144 6.13 8.73 -5.92
C ALA A 144 6.41 7.28 -6.34
N ASP A 145 5.37 6.42 -6.33
CA ASP A 145 5.48 5.04 -6.78
C ASP A 145 5.78 4.92 -8.29
N LEU A 146 5.37 5.92 -9.08
CA LEU A 146 5.60 5.99 -10.53
C LEU A 146 6.86 6.78 -10.93
N ALA A 147 7.73 7.13 -10.00
CA ALA A 147 8.90 7.99 -10.28
C ALA A 147 9.81 7.50 -11.43
N GLY A 148 9.87 6.18 -11.67
CA GLY A 148 10.64 5.57 -12.75
C GLY A 148 9.90 5.35 -14.08
N VAL A 149 8.61 5.70 -14.18
CA VAL A 149 7.79 5.39 -15.36
C VAL A 149 8.30 6.08 -16.64
N GLN A 150 8.92 7.24 -16.52
CA GLN A 150 9.52 7.95 -17.64
C GLN A 150 10.58 7.11 -18.36
N THR A 151 11.36 6.30 -17.64
CA THR A 151 12.37 5.41 -18.23
C THR A 151 11.73 4.37 -19.15
N VAL A 152 10.57 3.80 -18.77
CA VAL A 152 9.84 2.84 -19.58
C VAL A 152 9.48 3.40 -20.96
N PHE A 153 9.04 4.66 -20.99
CA PHE A 153 8.70 5.34 -22.24
C PHE A 153 9.96 5.77 -23.01
N SER A 154 10.98 6.28 -22.31
CA SER A 154 12.24 6.70 -22.94
C SER A 154 12.95 5.53 -23.62
N ASP A 155 13.04 4.37 -22.98
CA ASP A 155 13.67 3.17 -23.52
C ASP A 155 12.95 2.62 -24.76
N ALA A 156 11.65 2.91 -24.88
CA ALA A 156 10.84 2.44 -26.01
C ALA A 156 10.76 3.44 -27.16
N LEU A 157 10.87 4.74 -26.91
CA LEU A 157 10.56 5.79 -27.89
C LEU A 157 11.78 6.59 -28.37
N VAL A 158 12.78 6.83 -27.51
CA VAL A 158 13.94 7.64 -27.90
C VAL A 158 14.73 6.95 -28.99
N GLY A 159 14.97 7.67 -30.08
CA GLY A 159 15.65 7.17 -31.28
C GLY A 159 14.71 6.57 -32.35
N LEU A 160 13.40 6.48 -32.09
CA LEU A 160 12.43 6.10 -33.10
C LEU A 160 12.11 7.26 -34.03
N PRO A 161 11.98 7.02 -35.38
CA PRO A 161 11.32 7.96 -36.26
C PRO A 161 9.87 8.25 -35.81
N LEU A 162 9.44 9.48 -36.00
CA LEU A 162 8.08 9.91 -35.63
C LEU A 162 6.99 8.99 -36.21
N ALA A 163 7.17 8.53 -37.44
CA ALA A 163 6.23 7.63 -38.12
C ALA A 163 6.27 6.16 -37.61
N ALA A 164 7.29 5.80 -36.81
CA ALA A 164 7.51 4.41 -36.37
C ALA A 164 6.91 4.10 -34.97
N THR A 165 6.22 5.04 -34.35
CA THR A 165 5.67 4.90 -32.97
C THR A 165 4.73 3.71 -32.82
N ASP A 166 3.98 3.36 -33.87
CA ASP A 166 3.10 2.17 -33.88
C ASP A 166 3.86 0.86 -33.64
N TRP A 167 5.13 0.78 -34.04
CA TRP A 167 5.98 -0.37 -33.75
C TRP A 167 6.24 -0.54 -32.25
N ALA A 168 6.35 0.55 -31.53
CA ALA A 168 6.56 0.55 -30.07
C ALA A 168 5.27 0.21 -29.32
N ALA A 169 4.09 0.59 -29.81
CA ALA A 169 2.82 0.55 -29.05
C ALA A 169 2.53 -0.75 -28.32
N GLY A 170 2.60 -1.90 -29.04
CA GLY A 170 2.32 -3.20 -28.42
C GLY A 170 3.37 -3.66 -27.43
N ALA A 171 4.63 -3.28 -27.62
CA ALA A 171 5.72 -3.60 -26.72
C ALA A 171 5.68 -2.68 -25.50
N LEU A 172 5.46 -1.40 -25.71
CA LEU A 172 5.32 -0.37 -24.67
C LEU A 172 4.16 -0.69 -23.71
N LYS A 173 3.00 -1.12 -24.26
CA LYS A 173 1.86 -1.55 -23.43
C LYS A 173 2.22 -2.70 -22.51
N ARG A 174 2.99 -3.69 -22.97
CA ARG A 174 3.46 -4.79 -22.12
C ARG A 174 4.45 -4.33 -21.06
N SER A 175 5.42 -3.47 -21.43
CA SER A 175 6.41 -2.94 -20.49
C SER A 175 5.76 -2.05 -19.43
N LEU A 176 4.80 -1.20 -19.82
CA LEU A 176 4.02 -0.40 -18.88
C LEU A 176 3.19 -1.30 -17.93
N THR A 177 2.51 -2.32 -18.45
CA THR A 177 1.75 -3.26 -17.62
C THR A 177 2.66 -3.95 -16.61
N ALA A 178 3.81 -4.47 -17.06
CA ALA A 178 4.77 -5.11 -16.17
C ALA A 178 5.33 -4.15 -15.11
N TYR A 179 5.60 -2.90 -15.49
CA TYR A 179 6.01 -1.86 -14.56
C TYR A 179 4.93 -1.56 -13.52
N MET A 180 3.68 -1.39 -13.97
CA MET A 180 2.53 -1.14 -13.08
C MET A 180 2.31 -2.30 -12.10
N ASP A 181 2.39 -3.54 -12.56
CA ASP A 181 2.17 -4.72 -11.71
C ASP A 181 3.23 -4.85 -10.59
N VAL A 182 4.43 -4.27 -10.78
CA VAL A 182 5.49 -4.24 -9.77
C VAL A 182 5.37 -3.04 -8.83
N HIS A 183 5.17 -1.84 -9.39
CA HIS A 183 5.27 -0.58 -8.63
C HIS A 183 3.91 -0.08 -8.13
N LEU A 184 2.83 -0.34 -8.87
CA LEU A 184 1.49 0.16 -8.55
C LEU A 184 0.39 -0.85 -8.95
N PRO A 185 0.42 -2.08 -8.36
CA PRO A 185 -0.49 -3.16 -8.74
C PRO A 185 -1.97 -2.87 -8.49
N GLU A 186 -2.25 -1.90 -7.63
CA GLU A 186 -3.62 -1.50 -7.25
C GLU A 186 -4.29 -0.59 -8.28
N PHE A 187 -3.54 -0.17 -9.29
CA PHE A 187 -4.05 0.70 -10.36
C PHE A 187 -3.81 0.07 -11.71
N ARG A 188 -4.52 0.54 -12.70
CA ARG A 188 -4.28 0.32 -14.12
C ARG A 188 -3.93 1.64 -14.76
N ALA A 189 -3.12 1.60 -15.78
CA ALA A 189 -2.75 2.79 -16.55
C ALA A 189 -3.15 2.63 -18.00
N ASP A 190 -3.52 3.73 -18.62
CA ASP A 190 -3.65 3.91 -20.04
C ASP A 190 -2.84 5.14 -20.46
N TYR A 191 -2.42 5.22 -21.71
CA TYR A 191 -1.58 6.32 -22.16
C TYR A 191 -1.95 6.77 -23.58
N ASP A 192 -1.73 8.04 -23.84
CA ASP A 192 -1.74 8.65 -25.16
C ASP A 192 -0.41 9.35 -25.41
N ILE A 193 0.03 9.43 -26.68
CA ILE A 193 1.33 9.98 -27.04
C ILE A 193 1.16 11.03 -28.13
N ASP A 194 1.49 12.26 -27.80
CA ASP A 194 1.68 13.32 -28.78
C ASP A 194 3.10 13.23 -29.35
N VAL A 195 3.18 12.84 -30.62
CA VAL A 195 4.44 12.52 -31.27
C VAL A 195 5.06 13.77 -31.88
N GLU A 196 6.09 14.27 -31.24
CA GLU A 196 6.97 15.35 -31.71
C GLU A 196 8.42 14.96 -31.45
N GLN A 197 9.39 15.84 -31.73
CA GLN A 197 10.81 15.63 -31.35
C GLN A 197 10.95 15.40 -29.82
N THR A 198 10.12 16.04 -29.02
CA THR A 198 9.88 15.71 -27.63
C THR A 198 8.51 15.03 -27.53
N ALA A 199 8.48 13.71 -27.41
CA ALA A 199 7.22 12.97 -27.27
C ALA A 199 6.59 13.28 -25.91
N LYS A 200 5.35 13.76 -25.90
CA LYS A 200 4.58 13.99 -24.69
C LYS A 200 3.66 12.80 -24.46
N VAL A 201 3.83 12.15 -23.32
CA VAL A 201 3.02 11.00 -22.91
C VAL A 201 2.03 11.44 -21.84
N HIS A 202 0.75 11.35 -22.13
CA HIS A 202 -0.32 11.56 -21.18
C HIS A 202 -0.70 10.22 -20.55
N LEU A 203 -0.23 9.97 -19.32
CA LEU A 203 -0.47 8.75 -18.57
C LEU A 203 -1.66 8.94 -17.65
N SER A 204 -2.76 8.25 -17.92
CA SER A 204 -3.97 8.23 -17.09
C SER A 204 -3.99 6.99 -16.21
N VAL A 205 -4.13 7.18 -14.91
CA VAL A 205 -4.08 6.12 -13.90
C VAL A 205 -5.43 5.98 -13.21
N TYR A 206 -5.97 4.76 -13.19
CA TYR A 206 -7.29 4.42 -12.68
C TYR A 206 -7.23 3.37 -11.58
N PRO A 207 -8.05 3.47 -10.52
CA PRO A 207 -8.08 2.49 -9.44
C PRO A 207 -8.61 1.12 -9.91
N ARG A 208 -8.03 0.03 -9.36
CA ARG A 208 -8.57 -1.33 -9.47
C ARG A 208 -9.43 -1.64 -8.24
N LEU A 209 -10.47 -2.44 -8.44
CA LEU A 209 -11.29 -2.95 -7.34
C LEU A 209 -10.52 -4.02 -6.52
N PRO A 210 -10.80 -4.16 -5.23
CA PRO A 210 -11.80 -3.43 -4.44
C PRO A 210 -11.33 -2.04 -3.98
N VAL A 211 -12.24 -1.08 -3.95
CA VAL A 211 -12.01 0.28 -3.44
C VAL A 211 -12.79 0.52 -2.14
N VAL A 212 -12.36 1.50 -1.36
CA VAL A 212 -13.12 1.97 -0.19
C VAL A 212 -14.44 2.58 -0.63
N ARG A 213 -15.53 2.10 -0.05
CA ARG A 213 -16.91 2.58 -0.33
C ARG A 213 -17.43 3.50 0.76
N THR A 214 -17.14 3.15 2.01
CA THR A 214 -17.60 3.91 3.18
C THR A 214 -16.49 3.96 4.22
N VAL A 215 -16.51 5.02 5.03
CA VAL A 215 -15.58 5.18 6.15
C VAL A 215 -16.35 5.36 7.44
N ASP A 216 -16.00 4.58 8.44
CA ASP A 216 -16.50 4.71 9.81
C ASP A 216 -15.41 5.34 10.68
N LEU A 217 -15.69 6.54 11.22
CA LEU A 217 -14.77 7.31 12.04
C LEU A 217 -15.14 7.20 13.52
N SER A 218 -14.22 6.67 14.32
CA SER A 218 -14.29 6.65 15.77
C SER A 218 -13.19 7.52 16.37
N MET A 219 -13.56 8.48 17.23
CA MET A 219 -12.62 9.36 17.92
C MET A 219 -12.75 9.17 19.43
N ARG A 220 -11.63 8.97 20.12
CA ARG A 220 -11.60 8.71 21.58
C ARG A 220 -10.43 9.41 22.25
N SER A 221 -10.63 9.72 23.54
CA SER A 221 -9.58 10.17 24.44
C SER A 221 -9.78 9.58 25.85
N ASP A 222 -8.67 9.30 26.53
CA ASP A 222 -8.68 8.91 27.95
C ASP A 222 -8.31 10.09 28.86
N THR A 223 -7.83 11.20 28.29
CA THR A 223 -7.29 12.33 29.06
C THR A 223 -8.14 13.59 28.97
N ILE A 224 -9.00 13.69 27.94
CA ILE A 224 -9.92 14.83 27.75
C ILE A 224 -11.35 14.31 27.49
N PRO A 225 -12.39 15.12 27.78
CA PRO A 225 -13.77 14.75 27.44
C PRO A 225 -13.93 14.52 25.94
N ASN A 226 -14.64 13.45 25.55
CA ASN A 226 -14.87 13.12 24.16
C ASN A 226 -15.66 14.23 23.42
N VAL A 227 -16.48 15.00 24.14
CA VAL A 227 -17.18 16.17 23.58
C VAL A 227 -16.21 17.20 23.00
N THR A 228 -15.01 17.33 23.52
CA THR A 228 -13.96 18.21 22.99
C THR A 228 -13.50 17.75 21.60
N LEU A 229 -13.51 16.46 21.33
CA LEU A 229 -13.15 15.87 20.04
C LEU A 229 -14.18 16.21 18.94
N LEU A 230 -15.43 16.48 19.34
CA LEU A 230 -16.49 16.82 18.39
C LEU A 230 -16.17 18.10 17.60
N THR A 231 -15.40 19.02 18.16
CA THR A 231 -14.97 20.25 17.47
C THR A 231 -14.12 19.95 16.24
N ARG A 232 -13.44 18.82 16.21
CA ARG A 232 -12.56 18.37 15.12
C ARG A 232 -13.15 17.25 14.26
N ARG A 233 -14.30 16.73 14.68
CA ARG A 233 -14.91 15.59 14.00
C ARG A 233 -15.23 15.88 12.55
N SER A 234 -15.84 17.04 12.25
CA SER A 234 -16.19 17.41 10.88
C SER A 234 -14.99 17.57 9.96
N VAL A 235 -13.88 18.09 10.48
CA VAL A 235 -12.61 18.20 9.72
C VAL A 235 -12.08 16.82 9.41
N MET A 236 -12.03 15.94 10.40
CA MET A 236 -11.54 14.58 10.23
C MET A 236 -12.43 13.74 9.30
N GLU A 237 -13.76 13.87 9.42
CA GLU A 237 -14.71 13.24 8.50
C GLU A 237 -14.48 13.69 7.05
N GLY A 238 -14.19 14.98 6.83
CA GLY A 238 -13.83 15.50 5.52
C GLY A 238 -12.57 14.83 4.96
N GLU A 239 -11.52 14.71 5.77
CA GLU A 239 -10.26 14.10 5.33
C GLU A 239 -10.38 12.59 5.07
N VAL A 240 -11.02 11.85 5.96
CA VAL A 240 -11.15 10.39 5.77
C VAL A 240 -12.11 10.05 4.63
N ASN A 241 -13.14 10.87 4.38
CA ASN A 241 -14.05 10.65 3.25
C ASN A 241 -13.40 10.88 1.89
N ARG A 242 -12.29 11.61 1.81
CA ARG A 242 -11.50 11.73 0.59
C ARG A 242 -10.87 10.40 0.18
N LEU A 243 -10.69 9.46 1.12
CA LEU A 243 -10.16 8.13 0.83
C LEU A 243 -11.20 7.19 0.20
N VAL A 244 -12.46 7.61 0.06
CA VAL A 244 -13.49 6.86 -0.69
C VAL A 244 -13.10 6.81 -2.16
N GLY A 245 -13.16 5.62 -2.76
CA GLY A 245 -12.71 5.38 -4.13
C GLY A 245 -11.26 4.92 -4.25
N VAL A 246 -10.44 5.07 -3.21
CA VAL A 246 -9.03 4.59 -3.20
C VAL A 246 -9.00 3.07 -3.05
N PRO A 247 -8.12 2.35 -3.79
CA PRO A 247 -7.97 0.89 -3.64
C PRO A 247 -7.58 0.48 -2.22
N VAL A 248 -8.26 -0.55 -1.70
CA VAL A 248 -8.04 -1.04 -0.33
C VAL A 248 -6.59 -1.49 -0.09
N SER A 249 -6.01 -2.19 -1.05
CA SER A 249 -4.62 -2.66 -0.98
C SER A 249 -3.60 -1.53 -1.03
N PHE A 250 -3.90 -0.43 -1.75
CA PHE A 250 -3.06 0.78 -1.76
C PHE A 250 -3.03 1.45 -0.38
N ILE A 251 -4.21 1.60 0.25
CA ILE A 251 -4.29 2.11 1.63
C ILE A 251 -3.51 1.20 2.59
N ALA A 252 -3.61 -0.13 2.42
CA ALA A 252 -2.87 -1.07 3.26
C ALA A 252 -1.35 -0.91 3.11
N ARG A 253 -0.86 -0.70 1.90
CA ARG A 253 0.57 -0.50 1.59
C ARG A 253 1.10 0.84 2.12
N HIS A 254 0.34 1.91 1.97
CA HIS A 254 0.70 3.27 2.41
C HIS A 254 0.11 3.65 3.78
N ARG A 255 -0.37 2.67 4.53
CA ARG A 255 -1.09 2.86 5.79
C ARG A 255 -0.37 3.80 6.76
N ALA A 256 0.92 3.59 7.00
CA ALA A 256 1.68 4.39 7.95
C ALA A 256 1.75 5.88 7.56
N ALA A 257 1.95 6.18 6.28
CA ALA A 257 1.98 7.56 5.79
C ALA A 257 0.62 8.25 5.91
N LEU A 258 -0.47 7.53 5.57
CA LEU A 258 -1.83 8.05 5.70
C LEU A 258 -2.24 8.25 7.17
N GLU A 259 -1.94 7.30 8.06
CA GLU A 259 -2.17 7.43 9.51
C GLU A 259 -1.43 8.63 10.10
N GLN A 260 -0.17 8.83 9.73
CA GLN A 260 0.62 9.98 10.17
C GLN A 260 0.02 11.30 9.68
N ARG A 261 -0.35 11.40 8.41
CA ARG A 261 -0.94 12.62 7.82
C ARG A 261 -2.26 13.00 8.48
N LEU A 262 -3.12 12.00 8.73
CA LEU A 262 -4.38 12.21 9.46
C LEU A 262 -4.14 12.66 10.90
N ALA A 263 -3.13 12.12 11.59
CA ALA A 263 -2.74 12.54 12.93
C ALA A 263 -2.23 13.99 12.93
N GLU A 264 -1.38 14.38 11.99
CA GLU A 264 -0.88 15.74 11.81
C GLU A 264 -2.01 16.75 11.55
N THR A 265 -3.02 16.37 10.78
CA THR A 265 -4.22 17.19 10.53
C THR A 265 -5.00 17.47 11.81
N LEU A 266 -5.16 16.45 12.67
CA LEU A 266 -5.80 16.61 13.98
C LEU A 266 -4.97 17.52 14.89
N ASP A 267 -3.69 17.24 15.03
CA ASP A 267 -2.77 17.94 15.94
C ASP A 267 -2.53 19.41 15.51
N GLY A 268 -2.74 19.72 14.24
CA GLY A 268 -2.64 21.06 13.66
C GLY A 268 -3.65 22.07 14.23
N GLY A 269 -4.68 21.63 14.95
CA GLY A 269 -5.68 22.48 15.56
C GLY A 269 -5.14 23.37 16.67
N SER A 270 -5.62 24.64 16.76
CA SER A 270 -5.21 25.59 17.80
C SER A 270 -5.50 25.09 19.20
N ASP A 271 -6.66 24.46 19.38
CA ASP A 271 -7.11 23.92 20.68
C ASP A 271 -6.30 22.69 21.06
N PHE A 272 -6.00 21.82 20.09
CA PHE A 272 -5.15 20.64 20.30
C PHE A 272 -3.72 21.02 20.67
N ARG A 273 -3.15 22.02 20.01
CA ARG A 273 -1.82 22.55 20.35
C ARG A 273 -1.77 23.17 21.74
N ARG A 274 -2.82 23.93 22.13
CA ARG A 274 -2.90 24.56 23.47
C ARG A 274 -2.94 23.53 24.59
N LEU A 275 -3.64 22.40 24.38
CA LEU A 275 -3.74 21.32 25.35
C LEU A 275 -2.61 20.29 25.23
N HIS A 276 -1.65 20.50 24.34
CA HIS A 276 -0.58 19.56 24.03
C HIS A 276 -1.10 18.14 23.72
N LEU A 277 -2.16 18.09 22.92
CA LEU A 277 -2.75 16.83 22.49
C LEU A 277 -1.89 16.20 21.41
N VAL A 278 -1.77 14.89 21.47
CA VAL A 278 -1.09 14.07 20.48
C VAL A 278 -2.07 12.99 20.03
N SER A 279 -2.30 12.96 18.73
CA SER A 279 -3.23 12.01 18.11
C SER A 279 -2.50 10.82 17.53
N ARG A 280 -3.05 9.64 17.74
CA ARG A 280 -2.67 8.41 17.06
C ARG A 280 -3.86 7.93 16.25
N VAL A 281 -3.68 7.87 14.95
CA VAL A 281 -4.70 7.37 14.03
C VAL A 281 -4.35 5.94 13.64
N THR A 282 -5.35 5.09 13.53
CA THR A 282 -5.23 3.72 13.07
C THR A 282 -6.28 3.47 12.00
N ILE A 283 -5.86 2.97 10.84
CA ILE A 283 -6.70 2.64 9.72
C ILE A 283 -6.83 1.12 9.62
N ALA A 284 -8.05 0.60 9.52
CA ALA A 284 -8.34 -0.78 9.16
C ALA A 284 -8.84 -0.80 7.70
N PRO A 285 -7.95 -1.10 6.73
CA PRO A 285 -8.30 -1.05 5.31
C PRO A 285 -9.33 -2.12 4.95
N ALA A 286 -10.47 -1.71 4.41
CA ALA A 286 -11.54 -2.57 3.92
C ALA A 286 -12.43 -1.76 2.97
N GLU A 287 -13.39 -2.40 2.27
CA GLU A 287 -14.42 -1.67 1.50
C GLU A 287 -15.27 -0.79 2.43
N GLN A 288 -15.53 -1.24 3.65
CA GLN A 288 -16.06 -0.46 4.76
C GLN A 288 -14.91 -0.18 5.72
N MET A 289 -14.17 0.88 5.43
CA MET A 289 -12.94 1.21 6.15
C MET A 289 -13.26 1.79 7.53
N ALA A 290 -12.64 1.26 8.57
CA ALA A 290 -12.70 1.85 9.90
C ALA A 290 -11.46 2.68 10.20
N VAL A 291 -11.67 3.92 10.67
CA VAL A 291 -10.60 4.82 11.12
C VAL A 291 -10.84 5.15 12.59
N MET A 292 -9.86 4.83 13.41
CA MET A 292 -9.89 5.13 14.84
C MET A 292 -8.82 6.15 15.17
N SER A 293 -9.21 7.26 15.79
CA SER A 293 -8.26 8.19 16.39
C SER A 293 -8.32 8.12 17.91
N ARG A 294 -7.15 8.08 18.52
CA ARG A 294 -6.97 8.24 19.96
C ARG A 294 -6.11 9.48 20.21
N THR A 295 -6.67 10.45 20.90
CA THR A 295 -6.05 11.75 21.12
C THR A 295 -5.90 11.99 22.61
N ASP A 296 -4.67 12.02 23.10
CA ASP A 296 -4.37 12.14 24.52
C ASP A 296 -3.32 13.23 24.78
N THR A 297 -3.27 13.73 26.02
CA THR A 297 -2.21 14.61 26.50
C THR A 297 -1.50 14.02 27.71
N SER A 298 -0.20 14.23 27.79
CA SER A 298 0.58 13.84 28.97
C SER A 298 0.59 14.91 30.08
N ARG A 299 0.06 16.12 29.78
CA ARG A 299 0.13 17.26 30.70
C ARG A 299 -1.13 17.48 31.51
N TYR A 300 -2.27 17.16 30.94
CA TYR A 300 -3.56 17.48 31.53
C TYR A 300 -4.44 16.25 31.60
N ARG A 301 -5.36 16.26 32.54
CA ARG A 301 -6.45 15.28 32.64
C ARG A 301 -7.76 16.03 32.85
N LEU A 302 -8.58 16.08 31.83
CA LEU A 302 -9.88 16.73 31.88
C LEU A 302 -10.94 15.65 31.79
N ARG A 303 -11.91 15.67 32.70
CA ARG A 303 -13.04 14.71 32.67
C ARG A 303 -14.33 15.45 32.92
N LEU A 304 -15.37 15.06 32.20
CA LEU A 304 -16.73 15.48 32.45
C LEU A 304 -17.54 14.21 32.72
N THR A 305 -18.09 14.11 33.93
CA THR A 305 -18.82 12.94 34.38
C THR A 305 -20.17 13.37 34.94
N GLY A 306 -21.25 12.77 34.46
CA GLY A 306 -22.55 12.93 35.06
C GLY A 306 -22.98 11.63 35.75
N TRP A 307 -23.69 11.70 36.85
CA TRP A 307 -24.25 10.49 37.46
C TRP A 307 -25.63 10.73 38.06
N LEU A 308 -26.38 9.64 38.09
CA LEU A 308 -27.70 9.56 38.71
C LEU A 308 -27.65 8.50 39.80
N ASP A 309 -27.97 8.91 41.06
CA ASP A 309 -28.09 8.01 42.21
C ASP A 309 -29.53 7.48 42.29
N VAL A 310 -29.68 6.17 42.44
CA VAL A 310 -30.98 5.47 42.46
C VAL A 310 -31.08 4.65 43.73
N GLY A 311 -32.14 4.87 44.49
CA GLY A 311 -32.43 4.12 45.70
C GLY A 311 -31.76 4.62 46.97
N ARG A 312 -31.19 5.83 46.95
CA ARG A 312 -30.62 6.47 48.12
C ARG A 312 -31.73 6.98 49.03
N THR A 313 -31.76 6.55 50.30
CA THR A 313 -32.89 6.79 51.21
C THR A 313 -32.56 7.83 52.30
N ALA A 314 -31.34 8.14 52.56
CA ALA A 314 -30.92 9.06 53.63
C ALA A 314 -31.31 10.53 53.35
N LYS A 315 -32.48 10.94 53.79
CA LYS A 315 -33.00 12.32 53.68
C LYS A 315 -32.32 13.32 54.63
N GLU A 316 -31.43 12.89 55.51
CA GLU A 316 -30.81 13.73 56.54
C GLU A 316 -29.52 14.42 56.13
N ARG A 317 -28.97 14.13 54.95
CA ARG A 317 -27.88 14.90 54.38
C ARG A 317 -28.43 15.96 53.43
N ASP A 318 -27.94 17.18 53.55
CA ASP A 318 -28.23 18.33 52.65
C ASP A 318 -27.99 18.07 51.16
N ASP A 319 -27.50 16.90 50.80
CA ASP A 319 -27.15 16.44 49.41
C ASP A 319 -28.12 15.35 48.89
N ALA A 320 -29.40 15.41 49.20
CA ALA A 320 -30.40 14.49 48.69
C ALA A 320 -30.76 14.69 47.20
N ARG A 321 -29.78 14.97 46.40
CA ARG A 321 -29.89 15.20 44.96
C ARG A 321 -29.55 13.93 44.23
N ASP A 322 -30.32 13.58 43.21
CA ASP A 322 -30.11 12.35 42.44
C ASP A 322 -29.19 12.56 41.26
N LEU A 323 -29.22 13.75 40.65
CA LEU A 323 -28.41 14.06 39.44
C LEU A 323 -27.27 15.00 39.75
N HIS A 324 -26.06 14.60 39.36
CA HIS A 324 -24.85 15.37 39.54
C HIS A 324 -24.04 15.41 38.26
N VAL A 325 -23.30 16.50 38.04
CA VAL A 325 -22.31 16.67 36.99
C VAL A 325 -20.99 17.13 37.63
N ARG A 326 -19.93 16.40 37.37
CA ARG A 326 -18.57 16.71 37.82
C ARG A 326 -17.69 17.08 36.66
N PHE A 327 -17.01 18.22 36.79
CA PHE A 327 -15.91 18.56 35.94
C PHE A 327 -14.61 18.43 36.76
N HIS A 328 -13.66 17.65 36.23
CA HIS A 328 -12.34 17.41 36.79
C HIS A 328 -11.30 18.02 35.85
N ALA A 329 -10.42 18.84 36.39
CA ALA A 329 -9.29 19.44 35.68
C ALA A 329 -8.00 19.18 36.44
N GLY A 330 -7.19 18.27 35.95
CA GLY A 330 -5.91 17.88 36.54
C GLY A 330 -4.72 18.31 35.71
N GLN A 331 -3.64 18.67 36.37
CA GLN A 331 -2.33 18.88 35.79
C GLN A 331 -1.41 17.75 36.24
N MET A 332 -0.81 17.04 35.29
CA MET A 332 0.17 15.99 35.57
C MET A 332 1.50 16.65 35.96
N LEU A 333 1.94 16.43 37.18
CA LEU A 333 3.25 16.88 37.69
C LEU A 333 4.35 15.90 37.30
N SER A 334 3.98 14.61 37.21
CA SER A 334 4.83 13.52 36.72
C SER A 334 3.96 12.44 36.04
N ALA A 335 4.56 11.38 35.54
CA ALA A 335 3.81 10.24 35.01
C ALA A 335 2.89 9.55 36.04
N ARG A 336 3.08 9.83 37.35
CA ARG A 336 2.36 9.21 38.46
C ARG A 336 1.62 10.18 39.34
N ASP A 337 1.91 11.48 39.24
CA ASP A 337 1.44 12.51 40.15
C ASP A 337 0.55 13.51 39.42
N GLU A 338 -0.62 13.78 39.96
CA GLU A 338 -1.61 14.71 39.44
C GLU A 338 -2.06 15.66 40.51
N LEU A 339 -2.05 16.96 40.21
CA LEU A 339 -2.72 17.98 41.02
C LEU A 339 -4.00 18.38 40.26
N TYR A 340 -5.13 18.39 40.94
CA TYR A 340 -6.39 18.63 40.26
C TYR A 340 -7.37 19.51 41.06
N VAL A 341 -8.30 20.08 40.33
CA VAL A 341 -9.49 20.75 40.81
C VAL A 341 -10.72 20.06 40.29
N GLU A 342 -11.68 19.81 41.13
CA GLU A 342 -13.00 19.31 40.76
C GLU A 342 -14.08 20.32 41.13
N THR A 343 -15.12 20.38 40.27
CA THR A 343 -16.35 21.08 40.63
C THR A 343 -17.54 20.19 40.39
N ASP A 344 -18.37 20.05 41.41
CA ASP A 344 -19.62 19.30 41.31
C ASP A 344 -20.78 20.29 41.20
N ALA A 345 -21.65 20.08 40.21
CA ALA A 345 -22.87 20.82 39.99
C ALA A 345 -24.06 19.90 40.09
N ALA A 346 -25.09 20.28 40.82
CA ALA A 346 -26.40 19.65 40.74
C ALA A 346 -27.32 20.58 39.94
N PRO A 347 -27.97 20.09 38.87
CA PRO A 347 -28.84 20.91 38.02
C PRO A 347 -30.05 21.50 38.73
N GLU A 348 -30.50 20.86 39.79
CA GLU A 348 -31.67 21.27 40.60
C GLU A 348 -31.37 22.48 41.49
N ASP A 349 -30.12 22.76 41.78
CA ASP A 349 -29.70 23.82 42.66
C ASP A 349 -28.40 24.41 42.13
N VAL A 350 -28.35 25.66 41.78
CA VAL A 350 -27.19 26.34 41.13
C VAL A 350 -25.96 26.41 42.04
N ARG A 351 -25.78 25.45 42.93
CA ARG A 351 -24.67 25.36 43.86
C ARG A 351 -23.51 24.60 43.21
N LEU A 352 -22.33 25.19 43.28
CA LEU A 352 -21.09 24.58 42.81
C LEU A 352 -20.23 24.22 44.01
N ASP A 353 -19.96 22.95 44.21
CA ASP A 353 -19.03 22.47 45.24
C ASP A 353 -17.63 22.33 44.60
N TRP A 354 -16.65 22.91 45.23
CA TRP A 354 -15.26 22.93 44.76
C TRP A 354 -14.38 22.04 45.61
N ARG A 355 -13.53 21.24 44.97
CA ARG A 355 -12.53 20.39 45.61
C ARG A 355 -11.17 20.59 44.94
N VAL A 356 -10.13 20.55 45.76
CA VAL A 356 -8.74 20.49 45.31
C VAL A 356 -8.17 19.17 45.75
N GLY A 357 -7.43 18.49 44.90
CA GLY A 357 -6.88 17.19 45.24
C GLY A 357 -5.53 16.92 44.60
N TYR A 358 -4.86 15.98 45.23
CA TYR A 358 -3.62 15.39 44.74
C TYR A 358 -3.80 13.89 44.64
N ALA A 359 -3.50 13.35 43.47
CA ALA A 359 -3.56 11.92 43.18
C ALA A 359 -2.18 11.36 42.84
N ARG A 360 -1.87 10.17 43.32
CA ARG A 360 -0.64 9.48 43.03
C ARG A 360 -0.89 8.02 42.69
N ALA A 361 -0.40 7.58 41.54
CA ALA A 361 -0.38 6.17 41.18
C ALA A 361 0.70 5.45 42.02
N LEU A 362 0.26 4.74 43.05
CA LEU A 362 1.12 3.97 43.95
C LEU A 362 1.59 2.69 43.26
N LEU A 363 0.69 2.00 42.56
CA LEU A 363 0.91 0.81 41.73
C LEU A 363 0.21 1.03 40.37
N PRO A 364 0.51 0.23 39.33
CA PRO A 364 -0.20 0.35 38.05
C PRO A 364 -1.73 0.25 38.15
N GLN A 365 -2.22 -0.42 39.20
CA GLN A 365 -3.64 -0.67 39.44
C GLN A 365 -4.21 0.12 40.63
N LEU A 366 -3.37 0.79 41.43
CA LEU A 366 -3.77 1.47 42.64
C LEU A 366 -3.39 2.93 42.62
N THR A 367 -4.37 3.82 42.72
CA THR A 367 -4.20 5.27 42.86
C THR A 367 -4.68 5.69 44.22
N GLY A 368 -3.84 6.43 44.97
CA GLY A 368 -4.20 7.10 46.22
C GLY A 368 -4.49 8.56 45.91
N GLU A 369 -5.49 9.13 46.60
CA GLU A 369 -5.91 10.52 46.43
C GLU A 369 -6.06 11.20 47.79
N LEU A 370 -5.57 12.45 47.88
CA LEU A 370 -5.86 13.36 48.98
C LEU A 370 -6.72 14.50 48.45
N ARG A 371 -7.81 14.81 49.13
CA ARG A 371 -8.78 15.80 48.69
C ARG A 371 -9.12 16.77 49.83
N TYR A 372 -9.35 18.02 49.47
CA TYR A 372 -9.90 19.03 50.35
C TYR A 372 -11.12 19.68 49.69
N ASP A 373 -12.26 19.53 50.30
CA ASP A 373 -13.52 20.13 49.86
C ASP A 373 -13.59 21.57 50.41
N LEU A 374 -13.42 22.53 49.48
CA LEU A 374 -13.44 23.96 49.81
C LEU A 374 -14.82 24.47 50.23
N SER A 375 -15.88 23.79 49.82
CA SER A 375 -17.25 24.21 50.12
C SER A 375 -17.73 23.70 51.47
N LYS A 376 -17.16 22.59 51.97
CA LYS A 376 -17.54 21.93 53.21
C LYS A 376 -16.47 21.99 54.29
N ASP A 377 -15.28 22.49 53.95
CA ASP A 377 -14.10 22.52 54.84
C ASP A 377 -13.72 21.15 55.38
N LEU A 378 -13.70 20.13 54.48
CA LEU A 378 -13.47 18.75 54.83
C LEU A 378 -12.30 18.13 54.09
N PHE A 379 -11.46 17.38 54.79
CA PHE A 379 -10.46 16.51 54.20
C PHE A 379 -11.01 15.10 53.97
N SER A 380 -10.66 14.54 52.79
CA SER A 380 -10.87 13.13 52.53
C SER A 380 -9.64 12.51 51.91
N PHE A 381 -9.48 11.21 52.07
CA PHE A 381 -8.57 10.42 51.32
C PHE A 381 -9.32 9.30 50.62
N ALA A 382 -8.92 9.00 49.37
CA ALA A 382 -9.53 7.93 48.58
C ALA A 382 -8.45 7.02 48.01
N ALA A 383 -8.83 5.79 47.78
CA ALA A 383 -8.05 4.80 47.07
C ALA A 383 -8.90 4.20 45.95
N ASP A 384 -8.41 4.23 44.73
CA ASP A 384 -9.04 3.61 43.54
C ASP A 384 -8.19 2.43 43.09
N TYR A 385 -8.80 1.24 43.05
CA TYR A 385 -8.15 -0.01 42.66
C TYR A 385 -8.81 -0.61 41.44
N ALA A 386 -8.07 -0.74 40.32
CA ALA A 386 -8.51 -1.37 39.11
C ALA A 386 -8.37 -2.90 39.24
N LEU A 387 -9.46 -3.60 39.61
CA LEU A 387 -9.52 -5.06 39.72
C LEU A 387 -9.36 -5.74 38.33
N HIS A 388 -9.93 -5.12 37.31
CA HIS A 388 -9.97 -5.58 35.91
C HIS A 388 -10.21 -4.36 35.02
N PRO A 389 -9.90 -4.35 33.73
CA PRO A 389 -10.20 -3.21 32.84
C PRO A 389 -11.65 -2.70 32.86
N ARG A 390 -12.58 -3.52 33.32
CA ARG A 390 -14.00 -3.15 33.48
C ARG A 390 -14.45 -2.98 34.90
N TRP A 391 -13.68 -3.39 35.91
CA TRP A 391 -14.06 -3.35 37.29
C TRP A 391 -13.12 -2.49 38.13
N HIS A 392 -13.67 -1.50 38.84
CA HIS A 392 -12.95 -0.60 39.73
C HIS A 392 -13.57 -0.65 41.11
N LEU A 393 -12.74 -0.71 42.11
CA LEU A 393 -13.13 -0.62 43.50
C LEU A 393 -12.56 0.68 44.04
N ARG A 394 -13.43 1.54 44.59
CA ARG A 394 -13.03 2.80 45.20
C ARG A 394 -13.43 2.79 46.65
N TYR A 395 -12.55 3.29 47.52
CA TYR A 395 -12.79 3.59 48.91
C TYR A 395 -12.53 5.08 49.14
N GLU A 396 -13.43 5.77 49.83
CA GLU A 396 -13.25 7.17 50.26
C GLU A 396 -13.59 7.29 51.73
N HIS A 397 -12.78 8.06 52.51
CA HIS A 397 -12.95 8.30 53.90
C HIS A 397 -12.80 9.80 54.19
N TRP A 398 -13.74 10.38 54.93
CA TRP A 398 -13.73 11.78 55.36
C TRP A 398 -13.25 11.87 56.81
N THR A 399 -12.19 12.60 57.05
CA THR A 399 -11.46 12.63 58.35
C THR A 399 -12.28 13.21 59.49
N ASP A 400 -13.08 14.23 59.22
CA ASP A 400 -13.76 15.00 60.27
C ASP A 400 -15.11 14.37 60.67
N THR A 401 -15.72 13.60 59.84
CA THR A 401 -17.06 12.96 60.08
C THR A 401 -16.96 11.46 60.35
N ASP A 402 -15.75 10.88 60.27
CA ASP A 402 -15.51 9.43 60.33
C ASP A 402 -16.44 8.64 59.41
N ALA A 403 -16.85 9.28 58.31
CA ALA A 403 -17.72 8.68 57.27
C ALA A 403 -16.84 8.04 56.22
N TYR A 404 -17.32 6.95 55.67
CA TYR A 404 -16.66 6.24 54.57
C TYR A 404 -17.68 5.82 53.51
N GLU A 405 -17.20 5.66 52.28
CA GLU A 405 -17.97 5.15 51.12
C GLU A 405 -17.15 4.10 50.37
N TRP A 406 -17.76 3.00 50.03
CA TRP A 406 -17.23 2.01 49.12
C TRP A 406 -18.02 2.08 47.82
N GLU A 407 -17.33 2.10 46.69
CA GLU A 407 -17.94 2.06 45.37
C GLU A 407 -17.32 0.89 44.57
N LEU A 408 -18.18 -0.03 44.10
CA LEU A 408 -17.79 -1.04 43.11
C LEU A 408 -18.41 -0.68 41.77
N ARG A 409 -17.56 -0.27 40.84
CA ARG A 409 -17.95 0.24 39.51
C ARG A 409 -17.70 -0.80 38.44
N TYR A 410 -18.71 -1.03 37.59
CA TYR A 410 -18.61 -1.83 36.37
C TYR A 410 -18.74 -0.94 35.12
N LYS A 411 -17.75 -0.95 34.25
CA LYS A 411 -17.76 -0.24 32.97
C LYS A 411 -18.52 -1.06 31.94
N VAL A 412 -19.76 -0.66 31.62
CA VAL A 412 -20.61 -1.28 30.61
C VAL A 412 -20.13 -0.93 29.21
N HIS A 413 -19.84 0.37 28.99
CA HIS A 413 -19.34 0.96 27.75
C HIS A 413 -18.38 2.10 28.06
N ASP A 414 -17.64 2.60 27.07
CA ASP A 414 -16.71 3.72 27.28
C ASP A 414 -17.40 4.98 27.83
N PHE A 415 -18.68 5.17 27.47
CA PHE A 415 -19.48 6.32 27.90
C PHE A 415 -20.43 6.01 29.09
N MET A 416 -20.48 4.77 29.56
CA MET A 416 -21.43 4.39 30.60
C MET A 416 -20.85 3.36 31.57
N SER A 417 -21.04 3.62 32.86
CA SER A 417 -20.71 2.70 33.95
C SER A 417 -21.88 2.60 34.91
N VAL A 418 -21.94 1.51 35.64
CA VAL A 418 -22.88 1.29 36.73
C VAL A 418 -22.06 1.00 37.99
N ALA A 419 -22.40 1.60 39.09
CA ALA A 419 -21.72 1.36 40.36
C ALA A 419 -22.72 1.02 41.48
N GLY A 420 -22.32 0.09 42.33
CA GLY A 420 -22.95 -0.13 43.62
C GLY A 420 -22.16 0.61 44.70
N LEU A 421 -22.85 1.38 45.53
CA LEU A 421 -22.26 2.16 46.60
C LEU A 421 -22.81 1.73 47.94
N VAL A 422 -21.94 1.74 48.93
CA VAL A 422 -22.27 1.40 50.34
C VAL A 422 -21.58 2.39 51.24
N ASP A 423 -22.33 3.04 52.09
CA ASP A 423 -21.83 3.82 53.22
C ASP A 423 -22.26 3.26 54.57
N ARG A 424 -22.04 3.97 55.63
CA ARG A 424 -22.40 3.54 57.01
C ARG A 424 -23.91 3.34 57.20
N HIS A 425 -24.76 3.98 56.40
CA HIS A 425 -26.20 4.10 56.64
C HIS A 425 -27.06 3.53 55.48
N ASP A 426 -26.47 3.49 54.24
CA ASP A 426 -27.26 3.23 53.06
C ASP A 426 -26.51 2.43 52.01
N THR A 427 -27.27 1.85 51.06
CA THR A 427 -26.76 1.16 49.89
C THR A 427 -27.59 1.60 48.68
N TRP A 428 -26.93 2.09 47.61
CA TRP A 428 -27.63 2.56 46.42
C TRP A 428 -26.87 2.20 45.14
N LEU A 429 -27.53 2.42 44.03
CA LEU A 429 -26.93 2.28 42.69
C LEU A 429 -26.66 3.65 42.10
N ARG A 430 -25.56 3.74 41.31
CA ARG A 430 -25.18 4.93 40.57
C ARG A 430 -25.02 4.60 39.11
N LEU A 431 -25.75 5.32 38.25
CA LEU A 431 -25.55 5.29 36.81
C LEU A 431 -24.60 6.43 36.43
N ILE A 432 -23.50 6.13 35.75
CA ILE A 432 -22.43 7.10 35.46
C ILE A 432 -22.31 7.24 33.97
N GLY A 433 -22.41 8.49 33.47
CA GLY A 433 -22.09 8.88 32.11
C GLY A 433 -20.74 9.57 32.05
N ASN A 434 -19.84 9.16 31.15
CA ASN A 434 -18.56 9.80 30.88
C ASN A 434 -18.66 10.50 29.50
N PHE A 435 -18.40 11.78 29.40
CA PHE A 435 -18.60 12.60 28.23
C PHE A 435 -17.31 13.06 27.59
#